data_fb06dda9ce14e8897663053df5d712c5
#
_entry.id   fb06dda9ce14e8897663053df5d712c5
#
_cell.length_a   1.000
_cell.length_b   1.000
_cell.length_c   1.000
_cell.angle_alpha   90.00
_cell.angle_beta   90.00
_cell.angle_gamma   90.00
#
_symmetry.space_group_name_H-M   'P 1'
#
loop_
_entity.id
_entity.type
_entity.pdbx_description
1 polymer ?
#
loop_
_entity_poly.entity_id
_entity_poly.type
_entity_poly.pdbx_seq_one_letter_code
_entity_poly.pdbx_strand_id
1 'polypeptide(L)'
;AADRALAERRPAVRVDVAAELLGRLHAVDRAEDVPELAALAADQAALLRERAQRFAGPLGADPGLLADAAALLDELPRGGRRALLHGDLNPGNVLADDDGAGRRRWRAIDPKPVLGDTAFDAWPVLAQVGNPFAEEDPVGVLRAHARVLCATAGLETDRVAAWALARSCESALWRAAELGDRDAALADLAQARAWARLA
;
A
#
# COMPACT_ATOMS: atom_id res chain seq x y z
N ALA A 1 30.01 -0.51 6.43
CA ALA A 1 29.33 0.45 5.57
C ALA A 1 27.89 0.50 6.02
N ALA A 2 27.37 1.69 6.34
CA ALA A 2 25.99 1.80 6.80
C ALA A 2 25.05 1.47 5.63
N ASP A 3 24.20 0.47 5.81
CA ASP A 3 23.09 0.20 4.93
C ASP A 3 22.21 1.45 4.89
N ARG A 4 22.03 2.01 3.69
CA ARG A 4 21.19 3.17 3.54
C ARG A 4 19.81 2.72 3.11
N ALA A 5 18.79 3.09 3.88
CA ALA A 5 17.41 2.83 3.53
C ALA A 5 17.05 3.47 2.17
N LEU A 6 16.15 2.82 1.43
CA LEU A 6 15.62 3.38 0.18
C LEU A 6 14.96 4.74 0.43
N ALA A 7 14.40 4.96 1.61
CA ALA A 7 13.81 6.23 2.04
C ALA A 7 14.73 7.46 1.90
N GLU A 8 16.05 7.26 1.90
CA GLU A 8 17.05 8.34 1.71
C GLU A 8 17.30 8.69 0.23
N ARG A 9 16.69 7.98 -0.72
CA ARG A 9 16.85 8.20 -2.16
C ARG A 9 15.80 9.14 -2.73
N ARG A 10 16.10 9.71 -3.93
CA ARG A 10 15.11 10.52 -4.67
C ARG A 10 13.86 9.69 -4.99
N PRO A 11 12.65 10.30 -5.03
CA PRO A 11 11.40 9.59 -5.26
C PRO A 11 11.42 8.65 -6.46
N ALA A 12 11.87 9.10 -7.63
CA ALA A 12 11.95 8.27 -8.82
C ALA A 12 12.76 6.98 -8.60
N VAL A 13 13.93 7.07 -7.94
CA VAL A 13 14.76 5.90 -7.62
C VAL A 13 14.01 4.94 -6.67
N ARG A 14 13.22 5.48 -5.75
CA ARG A 14 12.44 4.65 -4.81
C ARG A 14 11.36 3.86 -5.54
N VAL A 15 10.66 4.49 -6.48
CA VAL A 15 9.62 3.84 -7.28
C VAL A 15 10.22 2.73 -8.15
N ASP A 16 11.31 3.00 -8.87
CA ASP A 16 11.97 2.02 -9.75
C ASP A 16 12.46 0.80 -8.97
N VAL A 17 13.18 1.02 -7.86
CA VAL A 17 13.69 -0.06 -7.01
C VAL A 17 12.55 -0.90 -6.41
N ALA A 18 11.51 -0.27 -5.92
CA ALA A 18 10.36 -0.97 -5.35
C ALA A 18 9.63 -1.80 -6.41
N ALA A 19 9.45 -1.25 -7.62
CA ALA A 19 8.81 -1.95 -8.72
C ALA A 19 9.60 -3.21 -9.15
N GLU A 20 10.93 -3.11 -9.24
CA GLU A 20 11.79 -4.27 -9.53
C GLU A 20 11.71 -5.34 -8.43
N LEU A 21 11.71 -4.92 -7.14
CA LEU A 21 11.61 -5.86 -6.03
C LEU A 21 10.25 -6.55 -6.00
N LEU A 22 9.14 -5.82 -6.22
CA LEU A 22 7.80 -6.39 -6.32
C LEU A 22 7.72 -7.40 -7.47
N GLY A 23 8.20 -7.03 -8.67
CA GLY A 23 8.19 -7.94 -9.82
C GLY A 23 8.94 -9.25 -9.55
N ARG A 24 10.07 -9.18 -8.84
CA ARG A 24 10.85 -10.38 -8.45
C ARG A 24 10.15 -11.21 -7.38
N LEU A 25 9.57 -10.56 -6.37
CA LEU A 25 8.85 -11.24 -5.29
C LEU A 25 7.61 -11.95 -5.83
N HIS A 26 6.82 -11.26 -6.63
CA HIS A 26 5.60 -11.80 -7.22
C HIS A 26 5.84 -12.91 -8.27
N ALA A 27 7.08 -13.16 -8.65
CA ALA A 27 7.48 -14.29 -9.50
C ALA A 27 7.84 -15.56 -8.71
N VAL A 28 7.76 -15.52 -7.37
CA VAL A 28 8.03 -16.69 -6.52
C VAL A 28 6.85 -17.65 -6.56
N ASP A 29 7.08 -18.87 -7.03
CA ASP A 29 6.02 -19.86 -7.26
C ASP A 29 5.59 -20.65 -6.01
N ARG A 30 6.34 -20.57 -4.90
CA ARG A 30 6.07 -21.34 -3.69
C ARG A 30 5.90 -20.46 -2.48
N ALA A 31 4.75 -20.59 -1.83
CA ALA A 31 4.47 -20.06 -0.51
C ALA A 31 3.66 -21.14 0.23
N GLU A 32 4.31 -21.87 1.13
CA GLU A 32 3.68 -22.83 2.03
C GLU A 32 3.46 -22.15 3.38
N ASP A 33 2.35 -22.43 4.03
CA ASP A 33 2.01 -21.93 5.37
C ASP A 33 1.94 -20.39 5.50
N VAL A 34 1.50 -19.72 4.43
CA VAL A 34 1.30 -18.26 4.41
C VAL A 34 -0.20 -17.94 4.45
N PRO A 35 -0.63 -16.98 5.29
CA PRO A 35 -2.04 -16.57 5.36
C PRO A 35 -2.58 -16.09 4.02
N GLU A 36 -3.87 -16.32 3.77
CA GLU A 36 -4.55 -15.82 2.59
C GLU A 36 -4.93 -14.34 2.77
N LEU A 37 -4.65 -13.52 1.76
CA LEU A 37 -5.07 -12.12 1.73
C LEU A 37 -6.59 -11.96 1.87
N ALA A 38 -7.35 -12.91 1.31
CA ALA A 38 -8.80 -12.87 1.37
C ALA A 38 -9.34 -12.93 2.82
N ALA A 39 -8.71 -13.72 3.70
CA ALA A 39 -9.09 -13.77 5.10
C ALA A 39 -8.74 -12.45 5.81
N LEU A 40 -7.53 -11.94 5.59
CA LEU A 40 -7.10 -10.64 6.14
C LEU A 40 -8.03 -9.50 5.70
N ALA A 41 -8.36 -9.44 4.42
CA ALA A 41 -9.22 -8.38 3.87
C ALA A 41 -10.66 -8.47 4.40
N ALA A 42 -11.20 -9.68 4.60
CA ALA A 42 -12.51 -9.87 5.21
C ALA A 42 -12.55 -9.37 6.66
N ASP A 43 -11.51 -9.66 7.44
CA ASP A 43 -11.37 -9.14 8.81
C ASP A 43 -11.26 -7.61 8.81
N GLN A 44 -10.46 -7.03 7.91
CA GLN A 44 -10.33 -5.59 7.76
C GLN A 44 -11.67 -4.94 7.35
N ALA A 45 -12.44 -5.55 6.46
CA ALA A 45 -13.77 -5.06 6.06
C ALA A 45 -14.75 -5.05 7.24
N ALA A 46 -14.74 -6.09 8.05
CA ALA A 46 -15.58 -6.17 9.24
C ALA A 46 -15.21 -5.09 10.28
N LEU A 47 -13.91 -4.95 10.58
CA LEU A 47 -13.40 -3.92 11.49
C LEU A 47 -13.64 -2.50 10.96
N LEU A 48 -13.51 -2.26 9.65
CA LEU A 48 -13.80 -0.97 9.04
C LEU A 48 -15.26 -0.60 9.25
N ARG A 49 -16.21 -1.52 9.02
CA ARG A 49 -17.63 -1.26 9.25
C ARG A 49 -17.95 -0.98 10.72
N GLU A 50 -17.40 -1.75 11.65
CA GLU A 50 -17.56 -1.53 13.08
C GLU A 50 -17.03 -0.17 13.53
N ARG A 51 -15.78 0.15 13.14
CA ARG A 51 -15.13 1.41 13.50
C ARG A 51 -15.83 2.61 12.86
N ALA A 52 -16.37 2.47 11.65
CA ALA A 52 -17.12 3.52 10.96
C ALA A 52 -18.34 3.96 11.78
N GLN A 53 -19.05 3.06 12.43
CA GLN A 53 -20.21 3.40 13.28
C GLN A 53 -19.83 4.34 14.42
N ARG A 54 -18.62 4.25 14.95
CA ARG A 54 -18.15 5.01 16.11
C ARG A 54 -17.37 6.28 15.72
N PHE A 55 -16.58 6.22 14.66
CA PHE A 55 -15.57 7.23 14.35
C PHE A 55 -15.85 8.03 13.07
N ALA A 56 -16.74 7.60 12.18
CA ALA A 56 -17.02 8.36 10.94
C ALA A 56 -17.53 9.78 11.22
N GLY A 57 -18.52 9.93 12.11
CA GLY A 57 -19.06 11.24 12.50
C GLY A 57 -18.00 12.15 13.12
N PRO A 58 -17.28 11.74 14.18
CA PRO A 58 -16.21 12.52 14.80
C PRO A 58 -15.09 12.92 13.84
N LEU A 59 -14.80 12.13 12.83
CA LEU A 59 -13.78 12.44 11.80
C LEU A 59 -14.35 13.27 10.64
N GLY A 60 -15.67 13.43 10.53
CA GLY A 60 -16.28 14.01 9.35
C GLY A 60 -16.00 13.19 8.07
N ALA A 61 -15.88 11.88 8.22
CA ALA A 61 -15.63 10.98 7.11
C ALA A 61 -16.89 10.82 6.26
N ASP A 62 -16.70 10.73 4.94
CA ASP A 62 -17.79 10.47 4.00
C ASP A 62 -18.28 9.02 4.16
N PRO A 63 -19.54 8.78 4.52
CA PRO A 63 -20.08 7.44 4.67
C PRO A 63 -20.03 6.61 3.37
N GLY A 64 -20.21 7.27 2.21
CA GLY A 64 -20.13 6.63 0.89
C GLY A 64 -18.71 6.10 0.65
N LEU A 65 -17.69 6.92 0.86
CA LEU A 65 -16.29 6.52 0.71
C LEU A 65 -15.93 5.33 1.62
N LEU A 66 -16.43 5.31 2.86
CA LEU A 66 -16.19 4.19 3.78
C LEU A 66 -16.94 2.92 3.37
N ALA A 67 -18.16 3.06 2.82
CA ALA A 67 -18.92 1.92 2.30
C ALA A 67 -18.23 1.31 1.06
N ASP A 68 -17.77 2.15 0.14
CA ASP A 68 -17.02 1.73 -1.04
C ASP A 68 -15.72 1.01 -0.62
N ALA A 69 -14.97 1.56 0.33
CA ALA A 69 -13.76 0.94 0.86
C ALA A 69 -14.03 -0.45 1.45
N ALA A 70 -15.11 -0.62 2.20
CA ALA A 70 -15.49 -1.92 2.76
C ALA A 70 -15.91 -2.92 1.67
N ALA A 71 -16.62 -2.48 0.64
CA ALA A 71 -16.98 -3.31 -0.51
C ALA A 71 -15.73 -3.75 -1.29
N LEU A 72 -14.78 -2.84 -1.52
CA LEU A 72 -13.52 -3.16 -2.17
C LEU A 72 -12.69 -4.21 -1.39
N LEU A 73 -12.65 -4.13 -0.06
CA LEU A 73 -11.98 -5.15 0.77
C LEU A 73 -12.63 -6.53 0.62
N ASP A 74 -13.95 -6.61 0.41
CA ASP A 74 -14.66 -7.87 0.17
C ASP A 74 -14.45 -8.40 -1.26
N GLU A 75 -14.32 -7.52 -2.26
CA GLU A 75 -14.33 -7.89 -3.68
C GLU A 75 -12.94 -8.10 -4.28
N LEU A 76 -11.99 -7.21 -3.98
CA LEU A 76 -10.66 -7.23 -4.59
C LEU A 76 -9.90 -8.55 -4.39
N PRO A 77 -9.98 -9.24 -3.23
CA PRO A 77 -9.28 -10.52 -3.05
C PRO A 77 -9.74 -11.64 -3.97
N ARG A 78 -10.94 -11.53 -4.58
CA ARG A 78 -11.51 -12.55 -5.47
C ARG A 78 -10.93 -12.52 -6.88
N GLY A 79 -10.16 -11.49 -7.21
CA GLY A 79 -9.59 -11.30 -8.55
C GLY A 79 -8.12 -10.90 -8.48
N GLY A 80 -7.56 -10.49 -9.64
CA GLY A 80 -6.17 -10.11 -9.75
C GLY A 80 -5.19 -11.30 -9.84
N ARG A 81 -3.93 -10.99 -10.03
CA ARG A 81 -2.86 -11.99 -10.09
C ARG A 81 -2.46 -12.41 -8.68
N ARG A 82 -2.64 -13.70 -8.36
CA ARG A 82 -2.28 -14.27 -7.06
C ARG A 82 -0.79 -14.59 -7.00
N ALA A 83 -0.09 -14.08 -5.99
CA ALA A 83 1.31 -14.35 -5.70
C ALA A 83 1.61 -14.22 -4.20
N LEU A 84 2.84 -14.58 -3.81
CA LEU A 84 3.39 -14.22 -2.50
C LEU A 84 3.61 -12.72 -2.45
N LEU A 85 3.08 -12.06 -1.42
CA LEU A 85 3.17 -10.63 -1.19
C LEU A 85 4.13 -10.34 -0.04
N HIS A 86 4.75 -9.17 -0.08
CA HIS A 86 5.51 -8.65 1.06
C HIS A 86 4.59 -8.23 2.21
N GLY A 87 3.42 -7.68 1.88
CA GLY A 87 2.42 -7.21 2.84
C GLY A 87 2.70 -5.82 3.45
N ASP A 88 3.96 -5.38 3.48
CA ASP A 88 4.36 -4.08 4.03
C ASP A 88 5.63 -3.52 3.35
N LEU A 89 5.67 -3.53 2.01
CA LEU A 89 6.81 -2.99 1.28
C LEU A 89 6.77 -1.46 1.27
N ASN A 90 7.28 -0.85 2.31
CA ASN A 90 7.49 0.60 2.38
C ASN A 90 8.98 0.95 2.16
N PRO A 91 9.33 2.22 1.86
CA PRO A 91 10.72 2.59 1.61
C PRO A 91 11.70 2.35 2.77
N GLY A 92 11.20 2.26 4.00
CA GLY A 92 12.01 1.93 5.20
C GLY A 92 12.38 0.45 5.25
N ASN A 93 11.55 -0.42 4.64
CA ASN A 93 11.75 -1.86 4.58
C ASN A 93 12.58 -2.29 3.35
N VAL A 94 13.29 -1.36 2.70
CA VAL A 94 14.18 -1.64 1.59
C VAL A 94 15.57 -1.10 1.89
N LEU A 95 16.54 -1.99 2.01
CA LEU A 95 17.92 -1.66 2.35
C LEU A 95 18.87 -1.95 1.19
N ALA A 96 19.89 -1.10 1.06
CA ALA A 96 21.00 -1.37 0.15
C ALA A 96 21.93 -2.40 0.76
N ASP A 97 22.24 -3.43 0.00
CA ASP A 97 23.24 -4.43 0.31
C ASP A 97 24.43 -4.30 -0.65
N ASP A 98 25.64 -4.46 -0.13
CA ASP A 98 26.86 -4.51 -0.92
C ASP A 98 27.21 -5.97 -1.16
N ASP A 99 27.26 -6.38 -2.42
CA ASP A 99 27.60 -7.78 -2.79
C ASP A 99 29.10 -8.11 -2.63
N GLY A 100 29.88 -7.22 -2.02
CA GLY A 100 31.32 -7.37 -1.85
C GLY A 100 32.13 -7.16 -3.15
N ALA A 101 31.46 -7.02 -4.28
CA ALA A 101 32.05 -6.71 -5.59
C ALA A 101 31.81 -5.24 -6.01
N GLY A 102 31.35 -4.41 -5.09
CA GLY A 102 31.05 -2.99 -5.31
C GLY A 102 29.73 -2.74 -6.07
N ARG A 103 28.92 -3.77 -6.33
CA ARG A 103 27.61 -3.63 -6.91
C ARG A 103 26.56 -3.52 -5.81
N ARG A 104 25.81 -2.45 -5.83
CA ARG A 104 24.73 -2.20 -4.89
C ARG A 104 23.50 -3.01 -5.30
N ARG A 105 23.00 -3.86 -4.39
CA ARG A 105 21.74 -4.57 -4.52
C ARG A 105 20.76 -4.03 -3.51
N TRP A 106 19.47 -4.08 -3.84
CA TRP A 106 18.40 -3.74 -2.92
C TRP A 106 17.74 -5.01 -2.40
N ARG A 107 17.45 -5.04 -1.11
CA ARG A 107 16.74 -6.14 -0.43
C ARG A 107 15.54 -5.60 0.31
N ALA A 108 14.41 -6.29 0.16
CA ALA A 108 13.26 -6.12 1.02
C ALA A 108 13.49 -6.88 2.33
N ILE A 109 13.11 -6.27 3.45
CA ILE A 109 13.21 -6.82 4.81
C ILE A 109 11.87 -6.64 5.54
N ASP A 110 11.71 -7.32 6.66
CA ASP A 110 10.52 -7.24 7.54
C ASP A 110 9.20 -7.51 6.81
N PRO A 111 9.08 -8.63 6.09
CA PRO A 111 7.84 -8.96 5.40
C PRO A 111 6.72 -9.32 6.40
N LYS A 112 5.49 -8.98 6.03
CA LYS A 112 4.25 -9.50 6.61
C LYS A 112 3.57 -10.37 5.54
N PRO A 113 4.09 -11.58 5.29
CA PRO A 113 3.77 -12.32 4.09
C PRO A 113 2.32 -12.75 4.08
N VAL A 114 1.67 -12.53 2.95
CA VAL A 114 0.32 -13.03 2.65
C VAL A 114 0.29 -13.52 1.20
N LEU A 115 -0.66 -14.40 0.89
CA LEU A 115 -0.82 -14.95 -0.44
C LEU A 115 -2.09 -14.37 -1.07
N GLY A 116 -1.96 -13.64 -2.18
CA GLY A 116 -3.11 -12.98 -2.79
C GLY A 116 -2.77 -12.06 -3.95
N ASP A 117 -3.64 -11.07 -4.15
CA ASP A 117 -3.58 -10.12 -5.24
C ASP A 117 -2.34 -9.21 -5.18
N THR A 118 -1.53 -9.26 -6.22
CA THR A 118 -0.27 -8.52 -6.31
C THR A 118 -0.42 -6.99 -6.21
N ALA A 119 -1.56 -6.44 -6.57
CA ALA A 119 -1.83 -5.01 -6.49
C ALA A 119 -1.87 -4.48 -5.04
N PHE A 120 -2.14 -5.36 -4.05
CA PHE A 120 -2.14 -5.03 -2.63
C PHE A 120 -0.80 -4.46 -2.14
N ASP A 121 0.32 -4.95 -2.67
CA ASP A 121 1.67 -4.56 -2.21
C ASP A 121 2.11 -3.15 -2.64
N ALA A 122 1.42 -2.53 -3.58
CA ALA A 122 1.85 -1.25 -4.14
C ALA A 122 1.59 -0.04 -3.21
N TRP A 123 0.54 -0.09 -2.38
CA TRP A 123 0.12 1.04 -1.56
C TRP A 123 1.19 1.56 -0.59
N PRO A 124 1.90 0.73 0.20
CA PRO A 124 2.87 1.25 1.18
C PRO A 124 4.02 2.02 0.51
N VAL A 125 4.43 1.60 -0.69
CA VAL A 125 5.43 2.32 -1.50
C VAL A 125 4.87 3.65 -1.96
N LEU A 126 3.73 3.63 -2.65
CA LEU A 126 3.17 4.82 -3.30
C LEU A 126 2.74 5.89 -2.31
N ALA A 127 2.25 5.50 -1.13
CA ALA A 127 1.85 6.41 -0.07
C ALA A 127 3.03 7.13 0.60
N GLN A 128 4.24 6.53 0.59
CA GLN A 128 5.39 7.02 1.35
C GLN A 128 6.54 7.53 0.48
N VAL A 129 6.45 7.38 -0.84
CA VAL A 129 7.50 7.87 -1.74
C VAL A 129 7.33 9.37 -1.98
N GLY A 130 8.25 10.17 -1.44
CA GLY A 130 8.31 11.61 -1.68
C GLY A 130 7.19 12.41 -1.02
N ASN A 131 6.45 11.82 -0.09
CA ASN A 131 5.28 12.45 0.54
C ASN A 131 4.31 13.10 -0.49
N PRO A 132 3.72 12.32 -1.40
CA PRO A 132 2.94 12.86 -2.51
C PRO A 132 1.75 13.73 -2.04
N PHE A 133 1.27 13.50 -0.81
CA PHE A 133 0.12 14.23 -0.27
C PHE A 133 0.46 15.64 0.26
N ALA A 134 1.75 16.00 0.33
CA ALA A 134 2.21 17.36 0.63
C ALA A 134 2.44 18.22 -0.64
N GLU A 135 2.32 17.61 -1.83
CA GLU A 135 2.49 18.31 -3.10
C GLU A 135 1.22 19.10 -3.48
N GLU A 136 1.35 20.11 -4.35
CA GLU A 136 0.20 20.92 -4.83
C GLU A 136 -0.82 20.08 -5.62
N ASP A 137 -0.34 19.09 -6.40
CA ASP A 137 -1.19 18.13 -7.11
C ASP A 137 -0.88 16.69 -6.67
N PRO A 138 -1.41 16.25 -5.51
CA PRO A 138 -1.19 14.89 -5.02
C PRO A 138 -1.64 13.82 -6.00
N VAL A 139 -2.74 14.04 -6.70
CA VAL A 139 -3.32 13.08 -7.65
C VAL A 139 -2.43 12.91 -8.88
N GLY A 140 -1.88 14.00 -9.41
CA GLY A 140 -0.93 13.96 -10.52
C GLY A 140 0.36 13.24 -10.16
N VAL A 141 0.90 13.51 -8.97
CA VAL A 141 2.11 12.82 -8.46
C VAL A 141 1.86 11.33 -8.25
N LEU A 142 0.76 10.95 -7.59
CA LEU A 142 0.38 9.56 -7.39
C LEU A 142 0.17 8.83 -8.72
N ARG A 143 -0.51 9.46 -9.69
CA ARG A 143 -0.71 8.91 -11.03
C ARG A 143 0.61 8.65 -11.74
N ALA A 144 1.56 9.58 -11.66
CA ALA A 144 2.88 9.43 -12.26
C ALA A 144 3.66 8.28 -11.63
N HIS A 145 3.71 8.21 -10.30
CA HIS A 145 4.37 7.12 -9.57
C HIS A 145 3.72 5.77 -9.82
N ALA A 146 2.37 5.69 -9.77
CA ALA A 146 1.63 4.47 -10.03
C ALA A 146 1.87 3.93 -11.44
N ARG A 147 1.90 4.80 -12.47
CA ARG A 147 2.22 4.39 -13.85
C ARG A 147 3.58 3.72 -13.96
N VAL A 148 4.61 4.30 -13.36
CA VAL A 148 5.98 3.75 -13.41
C VAL A 148 6.03 2.41 -12.67
N LEU A 149 5.52 2.37 -11.44
CA LEU A 149 5.51 1.16 -10.62
C LEU A 149 4.74 0.03 -11.30
N CYS A 150 3.51 0.31 -11.76
CA CYS A 150 2.63 -0.69 -12.37
C CYS A 150 3.20 -1.22 -13.70
N ALA A 151 3.76 -0.34 -14.55
CA ALA A 151 4.37 -0.77 -15.80
C ALA A 151 5.56 -1.72 -15.58
N THR A 152 6.39 -1.45 -14.57
CA THR A 152 7.58 -2.26 -14.26
C THR A 152 7.22 -3.55 -13.52
N ALA A 153 6.29 -3.50 -12.56
CA ALA A 153 5.90 -4.66 -11.76
C ALA A 153 4.79 -5.52 -12.40
N GLY A 154 4.23 -5.10 -13.53
CA GLY A 154 3.15 -5.81 -14.23
C GLY A 154 1.82 -5.77 -13.45
N LEU A 155 1.47 -4.60 -12.89
CA LEU A 155 0.25 -4.39 -12.12
C LEU A 155 -0.75 -3.52 -12.90
N GLU A 156 -2.04 -3.67 -12.58
CA GLU A 156 -3.11 -2.82 -13.11
C GLU A 156 -3.30 -1.58 -12.25
N THR A 157 -3.18 -0.38 -12.84
CA THR A 157 -3.18 0.90 -12.10
C THR A 157 -4.49 1.14 -11.33
N ASP A 158 -5.64 0.89 -11.97
CA ASP A 158 -6.95 1.09 -11.35
C ASP A 158 -7.14 0.14 -10.15
N ARG A 159 -6.66 -1.09 -10.28
CA ARG A 159 -6.69 -2.07 -9.20
C ARG A 159 -5.79 -1.69 -8.02
N VAL A 160 -4.60 -1.14 -8.31
CA VAL A 160 -3.72 -0.57 -7.28
C VAL A 160 -4.38 0.60 -6.57
N ALA A 161 -5.04 1.49 -7.32
CA ALA A 161 -5.76 2.63 -6.75
C ALA A 161 -6.93 2.19 -5.85
N ALA A 162 -7.68 1.17 -6.26
CA ALA A 162 -8.78 0.60 -5.47
C ALA A 162 -8.28 -0.01 -4.15
N TRP A 163 -7.20 -0.79 -4.18
CA TRP A 163 -6.56 -1.28 -2.95
C TRP A 163 -6.05 -0.15 -2.06
N ALA A 164 -5.44 0.87 -2.65
CA ALA A 164 -4.91 2.02 -1.91
C ALA A 164 -6.01 2.84 -1.24
N LEU A 165 -7.16 3.03 -1.90
CA LEU A 165 -8.35 3.65 -1.33
C LEU A 165 -8.83 2.86 -0.11
N ALA A 166 -9.06 1.55 -0.29
CA ALA A 166 -9.61 0.69 0.76
C ALA A 166 -8.70 0.66 1.99
N ARG A 167 -7.40 0.48 1.79
CA ARG A 167 -6.39 0.46 2.85
C ARG A 167 -6.22 1.81 3.56
N SER A 168 -6.33 2.93 2.84
CA SER A 168 -6.27 4.26 3.45
C SER A 168 -7.47 4.52 4.36
N CYS A 169 -8.68 4.08 3.99
CA CYS A 169 -9.85 4.17 4.84
C CYS A 169 -9.73 3.28 6.09
N GLU A 170 -9.24 2.04 5.92
CA GLU A 170 -9.01 1.12 7.04
C GLU A 170 -7.97 1.70 8.01
N SER A 171 -6.83 2.17 7.52
CA SER A 171 -5.77 2.80 8.30
C SER A 171 -6.30 4.02 9.09
N ALA A 172 -7.11 4.87 8.46
CA ALA A 172 -7.70 6.03 9.11
C ALA A 172 -8.55 5.66 10.33
N LEU A 173 -9.43 4.67 10.16
CA LEU A 173 -10.30 4.23 11.25
C LEU A 173 -9.53 3.45 12.32
N TRP A 174 -8.52 2.69 11.94
CA TRP A 174 -7.61 2.03 12.88
C TRP A 174 -6.85 3.05 13.74
N ARG A 175 -6.29 4.13 13.14
CA ARG A 175 -5.61 5.19 13.89
C ARG A 175 -6.51 5.88 14.87
N ALA A 176 -7.73 6.17 14.47
CA ALA A 176 -8.70 6.80 15.36
C ALA A 176 -9.11 5.88 16.51
N ALA A 177 -9.30 4.59 16.24
CA ALA A 177 -9.80 3.63 17.21
C ALA A 177 -8.72 3.14 18.19
N GLU A 178 -7.54 2.77 17.68
CA GLU A 178 -6.52 2.08 18.47
C GLU A 178 -5.45 3.05 19.01
N LEU A 179 -5.15 4.13 18.26
CA LEU A 179 -4.10 5.07 18.65
C LEU A 179 -4.67 6.40 19.20
N GLY A 180 -5.95 6.70 18.98
CA GLY A 180 -6.52 8.01 19.29
C GLY A 180 -5.92 9.15 18.47
N ASP A 181 -5.20 8.83 17.38
CA ASP A 181 -4.49 9.80 16.53
C ASP A 181 -5.42 10.34 15.45
N ARG A 182 -6.17 11.40 15.83
CA ARG A 182 -7.13 12.05 14.94
C ARG A 182 -6.47 12.71 13.73
N ASP A 183 -5.31 13.32 13.89
CA ASP A 183 -4.67 14.08 12.82
C ASP A 183 -4.13 13.12 11.75
N ALA A 184 -3.50 12.01 12.14
CA ALA A 184 -3.08 10.98 11.21
C ALA A 184 -4.28 10.28 10.55
N ALA A 185 -5.39 10.08 11.27
CA ALA A 185 -6.62 9.53 10.69
C ALA A 185 -7.20 10.45 9.59
N LEU A 186 -7.21 11.77 9.82
CA LEU A 186 -7.65 12.74 8.82
C LEU A 186 -6.72 12.79 7.61
N ALA A 187 -5.41 12.65 7.81
CA ALA A 187 -4.44 12.55 6.73
C ALA A 187 -4.70 11.31 5.87
N ASP A 188 -4.94 10.15 6.48
CA ASP A 188 -5.25 8.91 5.76
C ASP A 188 -6.60 9.00 5.00
N LEU A 189 -7.62 9.69 5.54
CA LEU A 189 -8.86 9.98 4.81
C LEU A 189 -8.64 10.92 3.61
N ALA A 190 -7.73 11.89 3.73
CA ALA A 190 -7.35 12.74 2.60
C ALA A 190 -6.64 11.92 1.51
N GLN A 191 -5.79 10.97 1.90
CA GLN A 191 -5.18 10.00 0.98
C GLN A 191 -6.24 9.15 0.27
N ALA A 192 -7.22 8.60 1.01
CA ALA A 192 -8.31 7.82 0.42
C ALA A 192 -9.08 8.60 -0.67
N ARG A 193 -9.37 9.90 -0.42
CA ARG A 193 -10.01 10.77 -1.42
C ARG A 193 -9.14 11.01 -2.66
N ALA A 194 -7.82 11.07 -2.51
CA ALA A 194 -6.91 11.19 -3.65
C ALA A 194 -6.90 9.91 -4.48
N TRP A 195 -6.88 8.76 -3.84
CA TRP A 195 -6.94 7.45 -4.51
C TRP A 195 -8.27 7.22 -5.23
N ALA A 196 -9.40 7.65 -4.64
CA ALA A 196 -10.73 7.57 -5.27
C ALA A 196 -10.85 8.31 -6.60
N ARG A 197 -9.92 9.24 -6.90
CA ARG A 197 -9.85 9.94 -8.20
C ARG A 197 -9.01 9.19 -9.24
N LEU A 198 -8.38 8.09 -8.84
CA LEU A 198 -7.53 7.26 -9.69
C LEU A 198 -8.10 5.85 -9.92
N ALA A 199 -9.03 5.40 -9.04
CA ALA A 199 -9.73 4.12 -9.10
C ALA A 199 -10.83 4.10 -10.18
#